data_c0ae2f9c4a5ed58cd96112849455e5c3
#
_entry.id   c0ae2f9c4a5ed58cd96112849455e5c3
#
_cell.length_a   1.000
_cell.length_b   1.000
_cell.length_c   1.000
_cell.angle_alpha   90.00
_cell.angle_beta   90.00
_cell.angle_gamma   90.00
#
_symmetry.space_group_name_H-M   'P 1'
#
loop_
_entity.id
_entity.type
_entity.pdbx_description
1 polymer ?
#
loop_
_entity_poly.entity_id
_entity_poly.type
_entity_poly.pdbx_seq_one_letter_code
_entity_poly.pdbx_strand_id
1 'polypeptide(L)'
;MDYYKEARGTLNDTEKYIISQDPKHLIVWKDNGRILGHAIWHESNLEEHRKGVPREEKDKEFLQKLLGGRKDFAELHELWLKPEHRGKGFGKKFFDFFEGFISNRGFEAIIYYTNDPSALAICRRRGYKEAYGLEEGGEVYYVLCLLLKNG
;
A
#
# COMPACT_ATOMS: atom_id res chain seq x y z
N MET A 1 -7.11 -6.80 -17.34
CA MET A 1 -7.27 -7.40 -16.00
C MET A 1 -7.23 -8.92 -16.00
N ASP A 2 -6.93 -9.51 -17.13
CA ASP A 2 -6.81 -10.97 -17.24
C ASP A 2 -5.76 -11.53 -16.28
N TYR A 3 -4.65 -10.80 -16.14
CA TYR A 3 -3.63 -11.18 -15.18
C TYR A 3 -4.17 -11.30 -13.74
N TYR A 4 -4.95 -10.30 -13.31
CA TYR A 4 -5.47 -10.30 -11.94
C TYR A 4 -6.41 -11.48 -11.72
N LYS A 5 -7.28 -11.72 -12.70
CA LYS A 5 -8.23 -12.84 -12.65
C LYS A 5 -7.53 -14.19 -12.53
N GLU A 6 -6.44 -14.39 -13.29
CA GLU A 6 -5.66 -15.61 -13.23
C GLU A 6 -4.89 -15.78 -11.93
N ALA A 7 -4.30 -14.69 -11.44
CA ALA A 7 -3.39 -14.73 -10.30
C ALA A 7 -4.12 -14.69 -8.94
N ARG A 8 -5.16 -13.88 -8.83
CA ARG A 8 -5.81 -13.57 -7.55
C ARG A 8 -7.31 -13.83 -7.56
N GLY A 9 -7.91 -14.04 -8.73
CA GLY A 9 -9.34 -14.19 -8.86
C GLY A 9 -10.02 -12.86 -9.26
N THR A 10 -11.24 -12.62 -8.75
CA THR A 10 -12.01 -11.45 -9.13
C THR A 10 -11.70 -10.28 -8.20
N LEU A 11 -11.56 -9.10 -8.79
CA LEU A 11 -11.44 -7.86 -8.03
C LEU A 11 -12.70 -7.64 -7.18
N ASN A 12 -12.53 -7.20 -5.93
CA ASN A 12 -13.67 -6.78 -5.12
C ASN A 12 -14.12 -5.39 -5.55
N ASP A 13 -15.25 -4.92 -5.01
CA ASP A 13 -15.83 -3.64 -5.41
C ASP A 13 -14.93 -2.45 -5.10
N THR A 14 -14.25 -2.48 -3.96
CA THR A 14 -13.30 -1.42 -3.58
C THR A 14 -12.16 -1.34 -4.57
N GLU A 15 -11.58 -2.47 -4.93
CA GLU A 15 -10.47 -2.52 -5.89
C GLU A 15 -10.90 -2.06 -7.28
N LYS A 16 -12.08 -2.47 -7.73
CA LYS A 16 -12.65 -2.00 -9.01
C LYS A 16 -12.80 -0.48 -9.01
N TYR A 17 -13.30 0.08 -7.91
CA TYR A 17 -13.46 1.52 -7.79
C TYR A 17 -12.13 2.25 -7.87
N ILE A 18 -11.13 1.79 -7.12
CA ILE A 18 -9.79 2.38 -7.11
C ILE A 18 -9.20 2.43 -8.51
N ILE A 19 -9.26 1.31 -9.24
CA ILE A 19 -8.70 1.21 -10.58
C ILE A 19 -9.50 2.05 -11.58
N SER A 20 -10.81 2.16 -11.40
CA SER A 20 -11.66 2.95 -12.30
C SER A 20 -11.37 4.45 -12.23
N GLN A 21 -10.87 4.95 -11.09
CA GLN A 21 -10.52 6.36 -10.94
C GLN A 21 -9.27 6.75 -11.76
N ASP A 22 -8.31 5.84 -11.85
CA ASP A 22 -7.08 6.04 -12.62
C ASP A 22 -6.47 4.67 -12.90
N PRO A 23 -6.26 4.30 -14.18
CA PRO A 23 -5.62 3.02 -14.50
C PRO A 23 -4.24 2.83 -13.87
N LYS A 24 -3.54 3.93 -13.54
CA LYS A 24 -2.22 3.87 -12.89
C LYS A 24 -2.30 3.43 -11.43
N HIS A 25 -3.48 3.35 -10.84
CA HIS A 25 -3.69 2.80 -9.51
C HIS A 25 -3.38 1.30 -9.46
N LEU A 26 -3.33 0.63 -10.62
CA LEU A 26 -2.82 -0.74 -10.73
C LEU A 26 -1.45 -0.70 -11.40
N ILE A 27 -0.43 -1.13 -10.68
CA ILE A 27 0.92 -1.27 -11.21
C ILE A 27 1.21 -2.75 -11.34
N VAL A 28 1.51 -3.20 -12.57
CA VAL A 28 1.87 -4.59 -12.83
C VAL A 28 3.38 -4.65 -13.04
N TRP A 29 4.06 -5.46 -12.23
CA TRP A 29 5.51 -5.60 -12.32
C TRP A 29 5.87 -6.76 -13.24
N LYS A 30 6.69 -6.46 -14.24
CA LYS A 30 7.17 -7.43 -15.23
C LYS A 30 8.68 -7.50 -15.20
N ASP A 31 9.20 -8.69 -15.47
CA ASP A 31 10.62 -8.92 -15.67
C ASP A 31 10.80 -9.92 -16.81
N ASN A 32 11.54 -9.51 -17.85
CA ASN A 32 11.76 -10.33 -19.05
C ASN A 32 10.45 -10.86 -19.66
N GLY A 33 9.43 -10.00 -19.72
CA GLY A 33 8.12 -10.35 -20.28
C GLY A 33 7.24 -11.18 -19.37
N ARG A 34 7.73 -11.55 -18.18
CA ARG A 34 6.94 -12.31 -17.21
C ARG A 34 6.37 -11.36 -16.16
N ILE A 35 5.13 -11.59 -15.77
CA ILE A 35 4.49 -10.83 -14.70
C ILE A 35 4.89 -11.45 -13.37
N LEU A 36 5.50 -10.65 -12.50
CA LEU A 36 5.95 -11.08 -11.17
C LEU A 36 4.94 -10.79 -10.08
N GLY A 37 4.20 -9.70 -10.20
CA GLY A 37 3.26 -9.27 -9.19
C GLY A 37 2.59 -7.95 -9.54
N HIS A 38 1.92 -7.36 -8.56
CA HIS A 38 1.23 -6.08 -8.77
C HIS A 38 1.10 -5.30 -7.46
N ALA A 39 0.81 -4.02 -7.60
CA ALA A 39 0.40 -3.16 -6.49
C ALA A 39 -0.87 -2.41 -6.88
N ILE A 40 -1.76 -2.24 -5.91
CA ILE A 40 -2.95 -1.40 -6.04
C ILE A 40 -2.81 -0.29 -4.99
N TRP A 41 -2.94 0.94 -5.42
CA TRP A 41 -2.76 2.10 -4.55
C TRP A 41 -3.74 3.20 -4.95
N HIS A 42 -3.91 4.19 -4.09
CA HIS A 42 -4.70 5.38 -4.41
C HIS A 42 -4.23 6.55 -3.58
N GLU A 43 -4.52 7.77 -4.05
CA GLU A 43 -4.27 8.97 -3.28
C GLU A 43 -5.34 9.15 -2.20
N SER A 44 -4.94 9.69 -1.06
CA SER A 44 -5.85 10.01 0.03
C SER A 44 -5.31 11.19 0.84
N ASN A 45 -6.06 11.61 1.82
CA ASN A 45 -5.62 12.66 2.74
C ASN A 45 -6.22 12.41 4.12
N LEU A 46 -5.64 13.07 5.11
CA LEU A 46 -5.99 12.83 6.51
C LEU A 46 -7.46 13.10 6.82
N GLU A 47 -8.08 14.06 6.15
CA GLU A 47 -9.48 14.43 6.42
C GLU A 47 -10.49 13.46 5.81
N GLU A 48 -10.20 12.99 4.60
CA GLU A 48 -11.15 12.17 3.85
C GLU A 48 -10.95 10.67 4.04
N HIS A 49 -9.74 10.27 4.45
CA HIS A 49 -9.40 8.86 4.58
C HIS A 49 -10.27 8.16 5.61
N ARG A 50 -10.97 7.11 5.17
CA ARG A 50 -11.86 6.28 5.99
C ARG A 50 -12.98 7.05 6.69
N LYS A 51 -13.33 8.21 6.15
CA LYS A 51 -14.41 9.04 6.68
C LYS A 51 -15.73 8.28 6.66
N GLY A 52 -16.41 8.30 7.81
CA GLY A 52 -17.72 7.64 7.95
C GLY A 52 -17.64 6.15 8.24
N VAL A 53 -16.46 5.51 8.24
CA VAL A 53 -16.35 4.11 8.62
C VAL A 53 -16.13 3.98 10.13
N PRO A 54 -16.47 2.81 10.73
CA PRO A 54 -16.14 2.56 12.13
C PRO A 54 -14.64 2.75 12.36
N ARG A 55 -14.28 3.33 13.50
CA ARG A 55 -12.89 3.60 13.89
C ARG A 55 -12.20 4.71 13.12
N GLU A 56 -12.96 5.56 12.45
CA GLU A 56 -12.44 6.74 11.79
C GLU A 56 -11.52 7.54 12.73
N GLU A 57 -11.96 7.78 13.96
CA GLU A 57 -11.18 8.57 14.94
C GLU A 57 -9.86 7.91 15.31
N LYS A 58 -9.88 6.59 15.55
CA LYS A 58 -8.67 5.86 15.93
C LYS A 58 -7.67 5.80 14.78
N ASP A 59 -8.15 5.57 13.58
CA ASP A 59 -7.32 5.55 12.38
C ASP A 59 -6.69 6.94 12.17
N LYS A 60 -7.49 7.98 12.29
CA LYS A 60 -7.03 9.36 12.15
C LYS A 60 -5.96 9.70 13.18
N GLU A 61 -6.12 9.24 14.42
CA GLU A 61 -5.13 9.41 15.49
C GLU A 61 -3.80 8.77 15.12
N PHE A 62 -3.82 7.52 14.61
CA PHE A 62 -2.62 6.84 14.13
C PHE A 62 -1.96 7.61 12.99
N LEU A 63 -2.76 8.05 12.00
CA LEU A 63 -2.23 8.77 10.85
C LEU A 63 -1.63 10.13 11.24
N GLN A 64 -2.27 10.87 12.13
CA GLN A 64 -1.73 12.14 12.60
C GLN A 64 -0.34 11.95 13.22
N LYS A 65 -0.20 10.92 14.02
CA LYS A 65 1.07 10.60 14.69
C LYS A 65 2.15 10.19 13.68
N LEU A 66 1.79 9.35 12.71
CA LEU A 66 2.74 8.82 11.74
C LEU A 66 3.13 9.84 10.67
N LEU A 67 2.18 10.66 10.22
CA LEU A 67 2.42 11.61 9.13
C LEU A 67 3.25 12.83 9.53
N GLY A 68 3.34 13.13 10.83
CA GLY A 68 4.18 14.23 11.30
C GLY A 68 3.81 15.59 10.70
N GLY A 69 2.51 15.89 10.64
CA GLY A 69 2.01 17.16 10.11
C GLY A 69 1.66 17.16 8.64
N ARG A 70 2.01 16.09 7.91
CA ARG A 70 1.63 15.95 6.50
C ARG A 70 0.17 15.54 6.41
N LYS A 71 -0.51 15.96 5.34
CA LYS A 71 -1.94 15.70 5.15
C LYS A 71 -2.23 14.73 4.01
N ASP A 72 -1.49 14.84 2.92
CA ASP A 72 -1.72 14.04 1.71
C ASP A 72 -0.76 12.86 1.65
N PHE A 73 -1.27 11.72 1.23
CA PHE A 73 -0.45 10.51 1.14
C PHE A 73 -0.98 9.57 0.06
N ALA A 74 -0.12 8.64 -0.35
CA ALA A 74 -0.54 7.52 -1.18
C ALA A 74 -0.77 6.31 -0.27
N GLU A 75 -1.94 5.70 -0.37
CA GLU A 75 -2.22 4.46 0.35
C GLU A 75 -1.90 3.28 -0.54
N LEU A 76 -1.01 2.42 -0.08
CA LEU A 76 -0.78 1.13 -0.72
C LEU A 76 -1.86 0.18 -0.22
N HIS A 77 -2.81 -0.15 -1.11
CA HIS A 77 -3.95 -1.00 -0.76
C HIS A 77 -3.57 -2.47 -0.79
N GLU A 78 -2.84 -2.90 -1.81
CA GLU A 78 -2.38 -4.27 -1.96
C GLU A 78 -1.05 -4.31 -2.69
N LEU A 79 -0.12 -5.09 -2.17
CA LEU A 79 1.12 -5.43 -2.85
C LEU A 79 1.22 -6.94 -2.86
N TRP A 80 1.24 -7.54 -4.06
CA TRP A 80 1.19 -8.98 -4.20
C TRP A 80 2.24 -9.46 -5.17
N LEU A 81 2.94 -10.50 -4.78
CA LEU A 81 3.97 -11.15 -5.58
C LEU A 81 3.51 -12.58 -5.85
N LYS A 82 3.64 -13.05 -7.08
CA LYS A 82 3.29 -14.44 -7.40
C LYS A 82 4.09 -15.39 -6.50
N PRO A 83 3.46 -16.47 -6.00
CA PRO A 83 4.12 -17.38 -5.06
C PRO A 83 5.48 -17.90 -5.54
N GLU A 84 5.61 -18.22 -6.84
CA GLU A 84 6.86 -18.75 -7.40
C GLU A 84 8.02 -17.73 -7.41
N HIS A 85 7.71 -16.44 -7.20
CA HIS A 85 8.72 -15.39 -7.19
C HIS A 85 9.06 -14.90 -5.78
N ARG A 86 8.43 -15.46 -4.76
CA ARG A 86 8.68 -15.08 -3.38
C ARG A 86 9.98 -15.64 -2.86
N GLY A 87 10.61 -14.94 -1.91
CA GLY A 87 11.86 -15.40 -1.29
C GLY A 87 13.11 -15.25 -2.15
N LYS A 88 13.03 -14.48 -3.25
CA LYS A 88 14.14 -14.28 -4.18
C LYS A 88 14.60 -12.83 -4.28
N GLY A 89 14.19 -11.98 -3.32
CA GLY A 89 14.56 -10.56 -3.31
C GLY A 89 13.70 -9.68 -4.20
N PHE A 90 12.69 -10.21 -4.88
CA PHE A 90 11.82 -9.42 -5.74
C PHE A 90 10.95 -8.44 -4.97
N GLY A 91 10.54 -8.80 -3.75
CA GLY A 91 9.75 -7.91 -2.91
C GLY A 91 10.46 -6.59 -2.63
N LYS A 92 11.77 -6.66 -2.30
CA LYS A 92 12.60 -5.47 -2.09
C LYS A 92 12.63 -4.61 -3.35
N LYS A 93 12.87 -5.22 -4.50
CA LYS A 93 12.93 -4.49 -5.77
C LYS A 93 11.60 -3.84 -6.11
N PHE A 94 10.49 -4.50 -5.81
CA PHE A 94 9.17 -3.94 -6.06
C PHE A 94 8.90 -2.74 -5.15
N PHE A 95 9.27 -2.82 -3.88
CA PHE A 95 9.16 -1.67 -2.97
C PHE A 95 10.04 -0.52 -3.44
N ASP A 96 11.27 -0.80 -3.88
CA ASP A 96 12.14 0.25 -4.46
C ASP A 96 11.45 0.96 -5.61
N PHE A 97 10.86 0.19 -6.52
CA PHE A 97 10.13 0.75 -7.66
C PHE A 97 8.91 1.54 -7.22
N PHE A 98 8.09 0.96 -6.34
CA PHE A 98 6.85 1.58 -5.89
C PHE A 98 7.13 2.90 -5.16
N GLU A 99 8.08 2.90 -4.24
CA GLU A 99 8.43 4.11 -3.49
C GLU A 99 8.95 5.21 -4.43
N GLY A 100 9.77 4.85 -5.40
CA GLY A 100 10.24 5.80 -6.41
C GLY A 100 9.11 6.34 -7.28
N PHE A 101 8.19 5.47 -7.68
CA PHE A 101 7.04 5.86 -8.47
C PHE A 101 6.17 6.88 -7.72
N ILE A 102 5.88 6.62 -6.45
CA ILE A 102 5.07 7.53 -5.63
C ILE A 102 5.81 8.84 -5.35
N SER A 103 7.09 8.77 -5.04
CA SER A 103 7.91 9.96 -4.81
C SER A 103 7.94 10.87 -6.05
N ASN A 104 8.09 10.28 -7.24
CA ASN A 104 8.12 11.03 -8.49
C ASN A 104 6.77 11.68 -8.81
N ARG A 105 5.69 11.24 -8.21
CA ARG A 105 4.37 11.86 -8.35
C ARG A 105 4.13 12.99 -7.34
N GLY A 106 5.10 13.29 -6.50
CA GLY A 106 5.05 14.42 -5.57
C GLY A 106 4.46 14.10 -4.20
N PHE A 107 4.17 12.86 -3.89
CA PHE A 107 3.66 12.49 -2.58
C PHE A 107 4.76 12.54 -1.53
N GLU A 108 4.41 12.95 -0.32
CA GLU A 108 5.35 13.05 0.79
C GLU A 108 5.32 11.84 1.72
N ALA A 109 4.33 10.97 1.56
CA ALA A 109 4.19 9.80 2.45
C ALA A 109 3.46 8.67 1.75
N ILE A 110 3.79 7.44 2.18
CA ILE A 110 3.08 6.22 1.83
C ILE A 110 2.50 5.64 3.10
N ILE A 111 1.22 5.26 3.07
CA ILE A 111 0.54 4.56 4.16
C ILE A 111 0.20 3.15 3.68
N TYR A 112 0.47 2.15 4.51
CA TYR A 112 0.21 0.75 4.20
C TYR A 112 -0.36 0.04 5.42
N TYR A 113 -1.50 -0.61 5.27
CA TYR A 113 -2.13 -1.40 6.33
C TYR A 113 -1.85 -2.87 6.07
N THR A 114 -1.24 -3.56 7.02
CA THR A 114 -0.95 -4.97 6.86
C THR A 114 -0.83 -5.70 8.20
N ASN A 115 -1.13 -6.99 8.19
CA ASN A 115 -0.82 -7.90 9.29
C ASN A 115 0.05 -9.07 8.82
N ASP A 116 0.54 -9.03 7.59
CA ASP A 116 1.41 -10.06 7.05
C ASP A 116 2.83 -9.93 7.59
N PRO A 117 3.36 -10.97 8.27
CA PRO A 117 4.72 -10.90 8.84
C PRO A 117 5.81 -10.62 7.82
N SER A 118 5.68 -11.14 6.60
CA SER A 118 6.69 -10.92 5.54
C SER A 118 6.73 -9.45 5.11
N ALA A 119 5.54 -8.85 4.92
CA ALA A 119 5.45 -7.43 4.57
C ALA A 119 5.97 -6.55 5.70
N LEU A 120 5.62 -6.87 6.95
CA LEU A 120 6.14 -6.15 8.12
C LEU A 120 7.66 -6.18 8.18
N ALA A 121 8.27 -7.34 7.95
CA ALA A 121 9.72 -7.48 8.00
C ALA A 121 10.40 -6.61 6.94
N ILE A 122 9.84 -6.58 5.73
CA ILE A 122 10.38 -5.74 4.65
C ILE A 122 10.24 -4.26 5.00
N CYS A 123 9.06 -3.84 5.43
CA CYS A 123 8.80 -2.44 5.75
C CYS A 123 9.68 -1.94 6.90
N ARG A 124 9.88 -2.76 7.94
CA ARG A 124 10.74 -2.41 9.06
C ARG A 124 12.18 -2.18 8.60
N ARG A 125 12.70 -3.05 7.74
CA ARG A 125 14.05 -2.88 7.20
C ARG A 125 14.19 -1.64 6.33
N ARG A 126 13.08 -1.18 5.72
CA ARG A 126 13.08 0.00 4.86
C ARG A 126 12.83 1.30 5.64
N GLY A 127 12.65 1.22 6.94
CA GLY A 127 12.47 2.42 7.78
C GLY A 127 11.05 2.93 7.89
N TYR A 128 10.05 2.11 7.58
CA TYR A 128 8.66 2.50 7.82
C TYR A 128 8.44 2.62 9.32
N LYS A 129 7.75 3.70 9.71
CA LYS A 129 7.24 3.86 11.08
C LYS A 129 5.98 3.04 11.21
N GLU A 130 5.66 2.57 12.42
CA GLU A 130 4.51 1.71 12.61
C GLU A 130 3.67 2.11 13.82
N ALA A 131 2.35 1.87 13.72
CA ALA A 131 1.42 1.88 14.83
C ALA A 131 0.64 0.56 14.77
N TYR A 132 0.35 -0.01 15.93
CA TYR A 132 -0.31 -1.31 16.00
C TYR A 132 -1.61 -1.19 16.77
N GLY A 133 -2.58 -1.96 16.36
CA GLY A 133 -3.83 -2.08 17.09
C GLY A 133 -5.06 -1.57 16.38
N LEU A 134 -4.98 -1.33 15.07
CA LEU A 134 -6.17 -1.01 14.30
C LEU A 134 -6.93 -2.31 14.01
N GLU A 135 -8.10 -2.47 14.60
CA GLU A 135 -8.94 -3.65 14.36
C GLU A 135 -9.89 -3.41 13.21
N GLU A 136 -10.00 -4.37 12.30
CA GLU A 136 -10.93 -4.33 11.18
C GLU A 136 -11.29 -5.75 10.78
N GLY A 137 -12.60 -6.02 10.63
CA GLY A 137 -13.07 -7.34 10.21
C GLY A 137 -12.67 -8.48 11.14
N GLY A 138 -12.52 -8.22 12.43
CA GLY A 138 -12.09 -9.23 13.40
C GLY A 138 -10.59 -9.46 13.45
N GLU A 139 -9.81 -8.73 12.65
CA GLU A 139 -8.35 -8.84 12.63
C GLU A 139 -7.70 -7.53 13.09
N VAL A 140 -6.47 -7.64 13.58
CA VAL A 140 -5.69 -6.49 14.02
C VAL A 140 -4.57 -6.22 13.02
N TYR A 141 -4.44 -4.97 12.62
CA TYR A 141 -3.48 -4.53 11.60
C TYR A 141 -2.45 -3.57 12.17
N TYR A 142 -1.28 -3.57 11.54
CA TYR A 142 -0.31 -2.48 11.67
C TYR A 142 -0.64 -1.41 10.64
N VAL A 143 -0.47 -0.16 11.03
CA VAL A 143 -0.48 0.98 10.11
C VAL A 143 0.97 1.39 9.92
N LEU A 144 1.45 1.35 8.69
CA LEU A 144 2.84 1.63 8.35
C LEU A 144 2.93 2.92 7.55
N CYS A 145 3.96 3.72 7.81
CA CYS A 145 4.16 4.99 7.12
C CYS A 145 5.63 5.17 6.73
N LEU A 146 5.87 5.40 5.45
CA LEU A 146 7.16 5.84 4.97
C LEU A 146 7.06 7.31 4.59
N LEU A 147 7.89 8.16 5.20
CA LEU A 147 7.99 9.55 4.82
C LEU A 147 8.99 9.66 3.69
N LEU A 148 8.55 10.25 2.57
CA LEU A 148 9.36 10.37 1.37
C LEU A 148 10.11 11.70 1.38
N LYS A 149 11.32 11.68 0.85
CA LYS A 149 12.10 12.89 0.67
C LYS A 149 11.83 13.44 -0.72
N ASN A 150 10.88 14.37 -0.80
CA ASN A 150 10.63 15.10 -2.03
C ASN A 150 11.51 16.33 -1.97
N GLY A 151 12.64 16.16 -2.60
CA GLY A 151 13.63 17.23 -2.66
C GLY A 151 13.32 18.25 -3.68
#